data_3e3bee20c3e8ad63fba334be2008733a
#
_entry.id   3e3bee20c3e8ad63fba334be2008733a
#
_cell.length_a   1.000
_cell.length_b   1.000
_cell.length_c   1.000
_cell.angle_alpha   90.00
_cell.angle_beta   90.00
_cell.angle_gamma   90.00
#
_symmetry.space_group_name_H-M   'P 1'
#
loop_
_entity.id
_entity.type
_entity.pdbx_description
1 polymer ?
#
loop_
_entity_poly.entity_id
_entity_poly.type
_entity_poly.pdbx_seq_one_letter_code
_entity_poly.pdbx_strand_id
1 'polypeptide(L)'
;MIRLKNEKQINGIRTSCKMLSSMYRELIPIVKPGIQTIEIDQWVQNWIKKAGGRPVFLGYTPKKKPYPAAICISINDEVIHGIPSKRRIREGDLVSLDCGIDLDGFISDQAVSIEAGKVSDEIKKLNKTTNECLYHGINAAKAGDRLLQISRAVEKHARSSGYGIVEEYCGHGVGFALHEDPHVPNYPHGANPKISNGMVLAIEPMINLGTGNILVCDDDWTIITSDEKVSAHWEHTIAIFNGKTEILTEPLEDLVFKN
;
A
#
# COMPACT_ATOMS: atom_id res chain seq x y z
N MET A 1 -13.24 10.47 13.88
CA MET A 1 -14.64 10.43 13.32
C MET A 1 -14.54 10.17 11.80
N ILE A 2 -15.28 9.19 11.27
CA ILE A 2 -15.27 8.84 9.86
C ILE A 2 -15.79 10.00 9.01
N ARG A 3 -15.02 10.45 8.02
CA ARG A 3 -15.36 11.53 7.10
C ARG A 3 -15.97 10.97 5.83
N LEU A 4 -17.28 11.11 5.64
CA LEU A 4 -17.96 10.70 4.40
C LEU A 4 -17.77 11.78 3.33
N LYS A 5 -17.37 11.36 2.14
CA LYS A 5 -17.11 12.20 0.98
C LYS A 5 -18.34 12.23 0.06
N ASN A 6 -18.67 13.40 -0.45
CA ASN A 6 -19.66 13.55 -1.51
C ASN A 6 -19.06 13.24 -2.89
N GLU A 7 -19.88 13.19 -3.92
CA GLU A 7 -19.46 12.83 -5.28
C GLU A 7 -18.35 13.72 -5.82
N LYS A 8 -18.42 15.05 -5.64
CA LYS A 8 -17.38 15.99 -6.08
C LYS A 8 -16.04 15.68 -5.40
N GLN A 9 -16.06 15.35 -4.11
CA GLN A 9 -14.86 15.03 -3.34
C GLN A 9 -14.27 13.68 -3.76
N ILE A 10 -15.11 12.65 -3.99
CA ILE A 10 -14.66 11.36 -4.54
C ILE A 10 -14.04 11.55 -5.92
N ASN A 11 -14.61 12.42 -6.77
CA ASN A 11 -14.04 12.72 -8.07
C ASN A 11 -12.66 13.40 -7.98
N GLY A 12 -12.46 14.28 -7.01
CA GLY A 12 -11.15 14.87 -6.71
C GLY A 12 -10.12 13.79 -6.30
N ILE A 13 -10.50 12.91 -5.36
CA ILE A 13 -9.64 11.81 -4.91
C ILE A 13 -9.35 10.84 -6.07
N ARG A 14 -10.35 10.50 -6.90
CA ARG A 14 -10.16 9.67 -8.10
C ARG A 14 -9.14 10.28 -9.07
N THR A 15 -9.14 11.60 -9.25
CA THR A 15 -8.15 12.29 -10.09
C THR A 15 -6.74 12.15 -9.51
N SER A 16 -6.59 12.30 -8.20
CA SER A 16 -5.32 12.07 -7.51
C SER A 16 -4.86 10.59 -7.64
N CYS A 17 -5.77 9.63 -7.45
CA CYS A 17 -5.49 8.21 -7.62
C CYS A 17 -5.01 7.85 -9.04
N LYS A 18 -5.65 8.41 -10.08
CA LYS A 18 -5.20 8.24 -11.46
C LYS A 18 -3.81 8.83 -11.71
N MET A 19 -3.51 9.99 -11.14
CA MET A 19 -2.18 10.58 -11.20
C MET A 19 -1.14 9.64 -10.57
N LEU A 20 -1.42 9.12 -9.37
CA LEU A 20 -0.53 8.20 -8.66
C LEU A 20 -0.29 6.92 -9.47
N SER A 21 -1.36 6.31 -10.00
CA SER A 21 -1.23 5.09 -10.81
C SER A 21 -0.48 5.35 -12.13
N SER A 22 -0.64 6.53 -12.74
CA SER A 22 0.16 6.93 -13.91
C SER A 22 1.64 7.04 -13.56
N MET A 23 1.98 7.59 -12.39
CA MET A 23 3.35 7.61 -11.89
C MET A 23 3.91 6.19 -11.77
N TYR A 24 3.17 5.26 -11.17
CA TYR A 24 3.60 3.86 -11.03
C TYR A 24 3.81 3.17 -12.37
N ARG A 25 2.96 3.41 -13.37
CA ARG A 25 3.12 2.83 -14.72
C ARG A 25 4.43 3.25 -15.38
N GLU A 26 4.90 4.47 -15.12
CA GLU A 26 6.21 4.95 -15.61
C GLU A 26 7.36 4.48 -14.70
N LEU A 27 7.14 4.35 -13.38
CA LEU A 27 8.16 3.98 -12.41
C LEU A 27 8.53 2.49 -12.48
N ILE A 28 7.53 1.58 -12.53
CA ILE A 28 7.76 0.14 -12.45
C ILE A 28 8.80 -0.36 -13.45
N PRO A 29 8.82 0.06 -14.74
CA PRO A 29 9.85 -0.35 -15.68
C PRO A 29 11.28 0.11 -15.34
N ILE A 30 11.42 1.12 -14.48
CA ILE A 30 12.72 1.67 -14.05
C ILE A 30 13.29 0.85 -12.88
N VAL A 31 12.42 0.26 -12.06
CA VAL A 31 12.79 -0.52 -10.86
C VAL A 31 13.35 -1.88 -11.30
N LYS A 32 14.69 -1.99 -11.29
CA LYS A 32 15.42 -3.17 -11.76
C LYS A 32 16.73 -3.36 -11.00
N PRO A 33 17.34 -4.55 -11.03
CA PRO A 33 18.64 -4.78 -10.41
C PRO A 33 19.68 -3.73 -10.81
N GLY A 34 20.43 -3.22 -9.83
CA GLY A 34 21.49 -2.24 -9.98
C GLY A 34 21.10 -0.79 -9.64
N ILE A 35 19.82 -0.41 -9.73
CA ILE A 35 19.38 0.94 -9.34
C ILE A 35 19.48 1.13 -7.83
N GLN A 36 19.86 2.32 -7.37
CA GLN A 36 19.81 2.67 -5.95
C GLN A 36 18.40 3.13 -5.58
N THR A 37 17.92 2.78 -4.39
CA THR A 37 16.58 3.16 -3.94
C THR A 37 16.42 4.69 -3.82
N ILE A 38 17.50 5.43 -3.51
CA ILE A 38 17.47 6.89 -3.50
C ILE A 38 17.28 7.50 -4.90
N GLU A 39 17.73 6.83 -5.97
CA GLU A 39 17.53 7.30 -7.35
C GLU A 39 16.03 7.20 -7.72
N ILE A 40 15.35 6.17 -7.23
CA ILE A 40 13.91 5.99 -7.38
C ILE A 40 13.16 7.12 -6.66
N ASP A 41 13.49 7.41 -5.41
CA ASP A 41 12.87 8.49 -4.64
C ASP A 41 13.05 9.85 -5.34
N GLN A 42 14.25 10.17 -5.81
CA GLN A 42 14.53 11.39 -6.57
C GLN A 42 13.70 11.49 -7.85
N TRP A 43 13.54 10.38 -8.56
CA TRP A 43 12.70 10.31 -9.75
C TRP A 43 11.23 10.57 -9.38
N VAL A 44 10.70 9.94 -8.33
CA VAL A 44 9.31 10.11 -7.85
C VAL A 44 9.05 11.56 -7.44
N GLN A 45 9.94 12.18 -6.66
CA GLN A 45 9.83 13.59 -6.26
C GLN A 45 9.72 14.52 -7.49
N ASN A 46 10.60 14.31 -8.48
CA ASN A 46 10.63 15.10 -9.69
C ASN A 46 9.37 14.90 -10.54
N TRP A 47 8.91 13.64 -10.66
CA TRP A 47 7.71 13.30 -11.42
C TRP A 47 6.46 13.96 -10.81
N ILE A 48 6.23 13.78 -9.51
CA ILE A 48 5.09 14.35 -8.79
C ILE A 48 5.07 15.87 -8.90
N LYS A 49 6.22 16.53 -8.69
CA LYS A 49 6.35 17.99 -8.83
C LYS A 49 6.02 18.45 -10.25
N LYS A 50 6.51 17.76 -11.27
CA LYS A 50 6.25 18.09 -12.67
C LYS A 50 4.77 17.91 -13.04
N ALA A 51 4.10 16.93 -12.45
CA ALA A 51 2.68 16.66 -12.64
C ALA A 51 1.77 17.63 -11.86
N GLY A 52 2.34 18.52 -11.02
CA GLY A 52 1.58 19.50 -10.23
C GLY A 52 1.05 19.01 -8.90
N GLY A 53 1.42 17.79 -8.48
CA GLY A 53 1.09 17.21 -7.18
C GLY A 53 2.13 17.52 -6.10
N ARG A 54 1.86 17.00 -4.89
CA ARG A 54 2.77 17.04 -3.74
C ARG A 54 2.87 15.64 -3.12
N PRO A 55 4.10 15.12 -2.88
CA PRO A 55 4.26 13.85 -2.17
C PRO A 55 3.80 14.01 -0.72
N VAL A 56 2.93 13.12 -0.22
CA VAL A 56 2.37 13.25 1.12
C VAL A 56 3.24 12.61 2.20
N PHE A 57 4.13 11.68 1.83
CA PHE A 57 5.02 11.03 2.79
C PHE A 57 6.20 11.93 3.18
N LEU A 58 6.72 12.73 2.24
CA LEU A 58 7.85 13.62 2.51
C LEU A 58 7.51 14.64 3.60
N GLY A 59 8.18 14.52 4.75
CA GLY A 59 7.94 15.37 5.92
C GLY A 59 6.74 14.94 6.78
N TYR A 60 6.08 13.83 6.47
CA TYR A 60 5.01 13.29 7.30
C TYR A 60 5.51 12.95 8.71
N THR A 61 4.85 13.47 9.75
CA THR A 61 5.38 13.45 11.12
C THR A 61 4.34 12.96 12.14
N PRO A 62 3.92 11.68 12.09
CA PRO A 62 3.10 11.09 13.15
C PRO A 62 3.95 10.68 14.36
N LYS A 63 5.27 10.59 14.21
CA LYS A 63 6.28 10.24 15.21
C LYS A 63 7.21 11.43 15.47
N LYS A 64 8.29 11.20 16.23
CA LYS A 64 9.27 12.26 16.60
C LYS A 64 10.07 12.79 15.40
N LYS A 65 10.33 11.93 14.39
CA LYS A 65 11.10 12.30 13.19
C LYS A 65 10.20 12.30 11.98
N PRO A 66 10.29 13.32 11.09
CA PRO A 66 9.57 13.30 9.81
C PRO A 66 10.07 12.17 8.91
N TYR A 67 9.18 11.57 8.11
CA TYR A 67 9.61 10.64 7.08
C TYR A 67 10.43 11.39 6.00
N PRO A 68 11.63 10.91 5.63
CA PRO A 68 12.58 11.73 4.86
C PRO A 68 12.41 11.65 3.34
N ALA A 69 11.46 10.87 2.80
CA ALA A 69 11.35 10.55 1.39
C ALA A 69 9.92 10.71 0.85
N ALA A 70 9.76 10.73 -0.47
CA ALA A 70 8.46 10.83 -1.13
C ALA A 70 7.77 9.47 -1.30
N ILE A 71 8.54 8.39 -1.26
CA ILE A 71 8.08 7.01 -1.46
C ILE A 71 8.74 6.12 -0.41
N CYS A 72 8.01 5.12 0.11
CA CYS A 72 8.58 4.02 0.88
C CYS A 72 9.08 2.94 -0.07
N ILE A 73 10.28 2.42 0.17
CA ILE A 73 10.87 1.33 -0.63
C ILE A 73 11.36 0.26 0.33
N SER A 74 10.56 -0.79 0.48
CA SER A 74 10.82 -1.90 1.40
C SER A 74 11.27 -3.12 0.60
N ILE A 75 12.40 -3.74 0.98
CA ILE A 75 13.03 -4.81 0.21
C ILE A 75 13.12 -6.08 1.05
N ASN A 76 12.55 -7.18 0.55
CA ASN A 76 12.57 -8.53 1.15
C ASN A 76 11.92 -8.59 2.53
N ASP A 77 12.71 -8.63 3.60
CA ASP A 77 12.28 -8.67 5.00
C ASP A 77 11.75 -7.33 5.53
N GLU A 78 11.96 -6.24 4.79
CA GLU A 78 11.32 -4.96 5.09
C GLU A 78 9.85 -5.04 4.70
N VAL A 79 8.96 -4.86 5.68
CA VAL A 79 7.50 -4.95 5.52
C VAL A 79 6.96 -3.68 4.86
N ILE A 80 7.18 -2.53 5.54
CA ILE A 80 6.72 -1.19 5.14
C ILE A 80 7.69 -0.12 5.63
N HIS A 81 7.50 1.09 5.14
CA HIS A 81 8.19 2.31 5.55
C HIS A 81 9.72 2.27 5.34
N GLY A 82 10.22 1.40 4.47
CA GLY A 82 11.64 1.35 4.12
C GLY A 82 12.12 2.69 3.56
N ILE A 83 13.20 3.25 4.15
CA ILE A 83 13.75 4.55 3.74
C ILE A 83 14.67 4.39 2.53
N PRO A 84 14.40 5.10 1.42
CA PRO A 84 15.31 5.13 0.27
C PRO A 84 16.73 5.55 0.63
N SER A 85 17.71 4.82 0.11
CA SER A 85 19.12 5.00 0.44
C SER A 85 20.06 4.67 -0.75
N LYS A 86 21.36 4.60 -0.51
CA LYS A 86 22.33 4.11 -1.49
C LYS A 86 22.28 2.58 -1.69
N ARG A 87 21.39 1.86 -1.00
CA ARG A 87 21.16 0.43 -1.21
C ARG A 87 20.75 0.20 -2.66
N ARG A 88 21.38 -0.79 -3.30
CA ARG A 88 21.02 -1.19 -4.67
C ARG A 88 20.07 -2.37 -4.63
N ILE A 89 19.06 -2.31 -5.46
CA ILE A 89 18.19 -3.45 -5.75
C ILE A 89 19.05 -4.54 -6.41
N ARG A 90 18.83 -5.79 -6.02
CA ARG A 90 19.55 -6.96 -6.52
C ARG A 90 18.62 -7.87 -7.31
N GLU A 91 19.21 -8.70 -8.16
CA GLU A 91 18.49 -9.81 -8.78
C GLU A 91 17.92 -10.74 -7.71
N GLY A 92 16.64 -11.04 -7.80
CA GLY A 92 15.94 -11.89 -6.83
C GLY A 92 15.25 -11.16 -5.68
N ASP A 93 15.40 -9.81 -5.56
CA ASP A 93 14.69 -9.03 -4.54
C ASP A 93 13.19 -8.91 -4.84
N LEU A 94 12.37 -8.95 -3.80
CA LEU A 94 11.02 -8.42 -3.81
C LEU A 94 11.06 -7.00 -3.28
N VAL A 95 10.53 -6.05 -4.06
CA VAL A 95 10.58 -4.61 -3.75
C VAL A 95 9.17 -4.08 -3.63
N SER A 96 8.76 -3.73 -2.42
CA SER A 96 7.47 -3.07 -2.16
C SER A 96 7.67 -1.56 -2.24
N LEU A 97 6.90 -0.94 -3.13
CA LEU A 97 6.84 0.51 -3.33
C LEU A 97 5.51 1.01 -2.81
N ASP A 98 5.54 2.02 -1.96
CA ASP A 98 4.33 2.62 -1.38
C ASP A 98 4.45 4.14 -1.45
N CYS A 99 3.45 4.80 -2.04
CA CYS A 99 3.47 6.24 -2.31
C CYS A 99 2.07 6.84 -2.29
N GLY A 100 1.99 8.06 -1.74
CA GLY A 100 0.79 8.87 -1.78
C GLY A 100 1.02 10.24 -2.42
N ILE A 101 0.00 10.77 -3.11
CA ILE A 101 0.01 12.08 -3.74
C ILE A 101 -1.13 12.94 -3.20
N ASP A 102 -0.83 14.19 -2.87
CA ASP A 102 -1.82 15.24 -2.68
C ASP A 102 -1.93 16.06 -3.99
N LEU A 103 -3.12 16.03 -4.57
CA LEU A 103 -3.49 16.87 -5.71
C LEU A 103 -4.65 17.79 -5.31
N ASP A 104 -4.37 19.07 -5.15
CA ASP A 104 -5.36 20.10 -4.80
C ASP A 104 -6.14 19.78 -3.50
N GLY A 105 -5.48 19.17 -2.50
CA GLY A 105 -6.08 18.80 -1.22
C GLY A 105 -6.83 17.46 -1.24
N PHE A 106 -6.71 16.68 -2.31
CA PHE A 106 -7.22 15.32 -2.43
C PHE A 106 -6.08 14.31 -2.42
N ILE A 107 -6.06 13.44 -1.44
CA ILE A 107 -4.97 12.50 -1.20
C ILE A 107 -5.34 11.12 -1.76
N SER A 108 -4.39 10.53 -2.47
CA SER A 108 -4.39 9.14 -2.95
C SER A 108 -3.30 8.35 -2.26
N ASP A 109 -3.47 7.04 -2.16
CA ASP A 109 -2.51 6.09 -1.62
C ASP A 109 -2.53 4.78 -2.40
N GLN A 110 -1.36 4.20 -2.66
CA GLN A 110 -1.23 2.94 -3.40
C GLN A 110 0.12 2.28 -3.13
N ALA A 111 0.13 0.96 -2.93
CA ALA A 111 1.35 0.17 -2.86
C ALA A 111 1.34 -1.01 -3.82
N VAL A 112 2.54 -1.40 -4.25
CA VAL A 112 2.77 -2.53 -5.14
C VAL A 112 4.10 -3.22 -4.83
N SER A 113 4.12 -4.55 -4.80
CA SER A 113 5.36 -5.33 -4.70
C SER A 113 5.82 -5.80 -6.07
N ILE A 114 7.07 -5.51 -6.42
CA ILE A 114 7.68 -5.77 -7.73
C ILE A 114 8.78 -6.82 -7.58
N GLU A 115 8.83 -7.77 -8.51
CA GLU A 115 9.88 -8.77 -8.61
C GLU A 115 11.08 -8.19 -9.39
N ALA A 116 12.23 -8.04 -8.73
CA ALA A 116 13.45 -7.51 -9.37
C ALA A 116 14.21 -8.63 -10.07
N GLY A 117 13.98 -8.79 -11.36
CA GLY A 117 14.53 -9.87 -12.16
C GLY A 117 13.92 -11.23 -11.83
N LYS A 118 14.74 -12.29 -11.74
CA LYS A 118 14.25 -13.64 -11.46
C LYS A 118 14.24 -13.92 -9.96
N VAL A 119 13.06 -13.96 -9.36
CA VAL A 119 12.85 -14.36 -7.96
C VAL A 119 12.54 -15.85 -7.84
N SER A 120 12.58 -16.39 -6.61
CA SER A 120 12.19 -17.77 -6.32
C SER A 120 10.67 -17.97 -6.49
N ASP A 121 10.25 -19.22 -6.72
CA ASP A 121 8.80 -19.53 -6.84
C ASP A 121 8.03 -19.27 -5.54
N GLU A 122 8.71 -19.35 -4.40
CA GLU A 122 8.16 -19.02 -3.10
C GLU A 122 7.83 -17.53 -2.98
N ILE A 123 8.73 -16.66 -3.45
CA ILE A 123 8.52 -15.20 -3.49
C ILE A 123 7.40 -14.84 -4.47
N LYS A 124 7.38 -15.46 -5.66
CA LYS A 124 6.28 -15.25 -6.63
C LYS A 124 4.93 -15.63 -6.03
N LYS A 125 4.87 -16.78 -5.35
CA LYS A 125 3.64 -17.23 -4.71
C LYS A 125 3.21 -16.27 -3.60
N LEU A 126 4.13 -15.80 -2.75
CA LEU A 126 3.85 -14.80 -1.73
C LEU A 126 3.29 -13.52 -2.34
N ASN A 127 3.99 -12.96 -3.33
CA ASN A 127 3.60 -11.72 -4.01
C ASN A 127 2.19 -11.82 -4.60
N LYS A 128 1.93 -12.91 -5.34
CA LYS A 128 0.62 -13.20 -5.91
C LYS A 128 -0.47 -13.35 -4.85
N THR A 129 -0.20 -14.11 -3.78
CA THR A 129 -1.16 -14.32 -2.69
C THR A 129 -1.49 -13.03 -1.96
N THR A 130 -0.51 -12.13 -1.77
CA THR A 130 -0.74 -10.82 -1.14
C THR A 130 -1.64 -9.94 -2.01
N ASN A 131 -1.43 -9.91 -3.32
CA ASN A 131 -2.34 -9.25 -4.27
C ASN A 131 -3.74 -9.88 -4.22
N GLU A 132 -3.86 -11.21 -4.18
CA GLU A 132 -5.15 -11.89 -4.02
C GLU A 132 -5.84 -11.53 -2.69
N CYS A 133 -5.08 -11.42 -1.57
CA CYS A 133 -5.61 -10.93 -0.30
C CYS A 133 -6.25 -9.55 -0.43
N LEU A 134 -5.59 -8.63 -1.14
CA LEU A 134 -6.12 -7.29 -1.41
C LEU A 134 -7.48 -7.37 -2.11
N TYR A 135 -7.59 -8.13 -3.20
CA TYR A 135 -8.85 -8.26 -3.94
C TYR A 135 -9.94 -8.99 -3.14
N HIS A 136 -9.59 -9.96 -2.30
CA HIS A 136 -10.54 -10.58 -1.37
C HIS A 136 -11.08 -9.53 -0.39
N GLY A 137 -10.24 -8.68 0.15
CA GLY A 137 -10.63 -7.56 1.01
C GLY A 137 -11.55 -6.57 0.30
N ILE A 138 -11.18 -6.12 -0.91
CA ILE A 138 -11.96 -5.20 -1.72
C ILE A 138 -13.34 -5.77 -2.05
N ASN A 139 -13.41 -7.03 -2.45
CA ASN A 139 -14.68 -7.71 -2.79
C ASN A 139 -15.61 -7.87 -1.57
N ALA A 140 -15.06 -7.89 -0.35
CA ALA A 140 -15.81 -7.93 0.90
C ALA A 140 -16.26 -6.54 1.38
N ALA A 141 -15.74 -5.44 0.80
CA ALA A 141 -16.08 -4.06 1.15
C ALA A 141 -17.42 -3.63 0.55
N LYS A 142 -18.53 -4.14 1.05
CA LYS A 142 -19.88 -3.84 0.51
C LYS A 142 -20.61 -2.82 1.35
N ALA A 143 -21.28 -1.87 0.69
CA ALA A 143 -22.15 -0.91 1.36
C ALA A 143 -23.21 -1.62 2.22
N GLY A 144 -23.31 -1.24 3.48
CA GLY A 144 -24.26 -1.83 4.42
C GLY A 144 -23.68 -2.94 5.30
N ASP A 145 -22.60 -3.59 4.88
CA ASP A 145 -21.89 -4.59 5.67
C ASP A 145 -21.04 -3.96 6.77
N ARG A 146 -20.42 -4.79 7.59
CA ARG A 146 -19.51 -4.39 8.66
C ARG A 146 -18.06 -4.41 8.19
N LEU A 147 -17.27 -3.42 8.60
CA LEU A 147 -15.88 -3.23 8.16
C LEU A 147 -15.00 -4.47 8.32
N LEU A 148 -15.13 -5.19 9.43
CA LEU A 148 -14.34 -6.41 9.68
C LEU A 148 -14.65 -7.59 8.72
N GLN A 149 -15.60 -7.46 7.80
CA GLN A 149 -15.71 -8.42 6.69
C GLN A 149 -14.52 -8.34 5.74
N ILE A 150 -13.97 -7.12 5.54
CA ILE A 150 -12.72 -6.91 4.81
C ILE A 150 -11.60 -7.72 5.47
N SER A 151 -11.39 -7.48 6.76
CA SER A 151 -10.36 -8.15 7.58
C SER A 151 -10.47 -9.68 7.55
N ARG A 152 -11.70 -10.20 7.69
CA ARG A 152 -11.94 -11.67 7.62
C ARG A 152 -11.59 -12.25 6.26
N ALA A 153 -11.86 -11.52 5.19
CA ALA A 153 -11.57 -11.99 3.82
C ALA A 153 -10.05 -12.03 3.57
N VAL A 154 -9.32 -10.99 3.99
CA VAL A 154 -7.85 -10.94 3.93
C VAL A 154 -7.24 -12.07 4.75
N GLU A 155 -7.58 -12.15 6.05
CA GLU A 155 -7.04 -13.16 6.96
C GLU A 155 -7.28 -14.58 6.47
N LYS A 156 -8.51 -14.89 6.06
CA LYS A 156 -8.86 -16.22 5.56
C LYS A 156 -7.96 -16.66 4.41
N HIS A 157 -7.72 -15.77 3.44
CA HIS A 157 -6.91 -16.10 2.27
C HIS A 157 -5.42 -16.26 2.64
N ALA A 158 -4.86 -15.33 3.40
CA ALA A 158 -3.47 -15.40 3.84
C ALA A 158 -3.18 -16.66 4.66
N ARG A 159 -4.00 -16.95 5.69
CA ARG A 159 -3.81 -18.12 6.56
C ARG A 159 -4.03 -19.45 5.83
N SER A 160 -4.96 -19.52 4.88
CA SER A 160 -5.16 -20.72 4.05
C SER A 160 -3.97 -21.03 3.15
N SER A 161 -3.15 -20.04 2.87
CA SER A 161 -1.90 -20.16 2.11
C SER A 161 -0.68 -20.42 2.99
N GLY A 162 -0.85 -20.43 4.33
CA GLY A 162 0.21 -20.70 5.31
C GLY A 162 1.09 -19.49 5.63
N TYR A 163 0.65 -18.27 5.35
CA TYR A 163 1.42 -17.04 5.52
C TYR A 163 1.07 -16.29 6.81
N GLY A 164 2.06 -15.55 7.33
CA GLY A 164 1.90 -14.61 8.44
C GLY A 164 1.21 -13.32 8.00
N ILE A 165 0.44 -12.73 8.92
CA ILE A 165 -0.23 -11.44 8.71
C ILE A 165 0.34 -10.47 9.73
N VAL A 166 0.73 -9.27 9.29
CA VAL A 166 1.13 -8.19 10.18
C VAL A 166 -0.10 -7.64 10.89
N GLU A 167 -0.05 -7.59 12.22
CA GLU A 167 -1.19 -7.21 13.07
C GLU A 167 -1.12 -5.77 13.58
N GLU A 168 0.08 -5.19 13.67
CA GLU A 168 0.34 -3.86 14.24
C GLU A 168 0.08 -2.70 13.28
N TYR A 169 0.01 -2.98 11.99
CA TYR A 169 -0.28 -2.02 10.93
C TYR A 169 -1.53 -2.41 10.16
N CYS A 170 -2.21 -1.42 9.62
CA CYS A 170 -3.51 -1.64 9.01
C CYS A 170 -3.86 -0.56 8.00
N GLY A 171 -4.76 -0.86 7.10
CA GLY A 171 -5.41 0.09 6.23
C GLY A 171 -6.21 1.16 6.99
N HIS A 172 -6.64 2.18 6.29
CA HIS A 172 -7.23 3.37 6.90
C HIS A 172 -8.22 4.09 5.96
N GLY A 173 -8.96 5.04 6.50
CA GLY A 173 -9.61 6.04 5.67
C GLY A 173 -8.57 6.97 5.02
N VAL A 174 -8.86 7.49 3.83
CA VAL A 174 -7.96 8.39 3.10
C VAL A 174 -8.76 9.44 2.33
N GLY A 175 -8.10 10.53 1.93
CA GLY A 175 -8.65 11.49 0.99
C GLY A 175 -8.43 12.95 1.34
N PHE A 176 -8.69 13.43 2.55
CA PHE A 176 -8.37 14.78 3.01
C PHE A 176 -7.15 14.82 3.93
N ALA A 177 -6.79 13.67 4.46
CA ALA A 177 -5.53 13.42 5.14
C ALA A 177 -5.03 12.05 4.67
N LEU A 178 -3.73 11.81 4.82
CA LEU A 178 -3.11 10.52 4.51
C LEU A 178 -3.79 9.41 5.32
N HIS A 179 -3.90 9.58 6.63
CA HIS A 179 -4.58 8.64 7.52
C HIS A 179 -5.83 9.30 8.12
N GLU A 180 -6.97 8.70 7.87
CA GLU A 180 -8.28 9.04 8.45
C GLU A 180 -8.92 7.82 9.10
N ASP A 181 -9.93 8.05 9.95
CA ASP A 181 -10.84 6.96 10.36
C ASP A 181 -11.63 6.42 9.16
N PRO A 182 -11.97 5.11 9.18
CA PRO A 182 -11.65 4.12 10.18
C PRO A 182 -10.31 3.42 9.92
N HIS A 183 -9.74 2.76 10.92
CA HIS A 183 -8.72 1.74 10.71
C HIS A 183 -9.34 0.52 10.02
N VAL A 184 -8.60 -0.08 9.07
CA VAL A 184 -9.00 -1.26 8.28
C VAL A 184 -7.98 -2.39 8.52
N PRO A 185 -8.05 -3.12 9.64
CA PRO A 185 -7.06 -4.15 9.96
C PRO A 185 -7.12 -5.33 8.99
N ASN A 186 -5.97 -5.99 8.81
CA ASN A 186 -5.83 -7.18 7.97
C ASN A 186 -6.30 -8.48 8.65
N TYR A 187 -6.69 -8.41 9.92
CA TYR A 187 -7.32 -9.49 10.70
C TYR A 187 -8.48 -8.90 11.54
N PRO A 188 -9.48 -9.69 11.94
CA PRO A 188 -10.67 -9.17 12.63
C PRO A 188 -10.35 -8.65 14.03
N HIS A 189 -10.04 -7.37 14.15
CA HIS A 189 -9.73 -6.71 15.43
C HIS A 189 -10.29 -5.29 15.48
N GLY A 190 -10.63 -4.81 16.69
CA GLY A 190 -10.98 -3.42 16.94
C GLY A 190 -12.39 -3.02 16.50
N ALA A 191 -12.53 -1.74 16.09
CA ALA A 191 -13.81 -1.17 15.73
C ALA A 191 -14.41 -1.78 14.47
N ASN A 192 -15.72 -1.99 14.46
CA ASN A 192 -16.45 -2.61 13.36
C ASN A 192 -17.62 -1.74 12.88
N PRO A 193 -17.36 -0.53 12.36
CA PRO A 193 -18.41 0.34 11.87
C PRO A 193 -19.11 -0.27 10.63
N LYS A 194 -20.30 0.24 10.34
CA LYS A 194 -21.00 -0.08 9.10
C LYS A 194 -20.32 0.62 7.93
N ILE A 195 -20.06 -0.12 6.85
CA ILE A 195 -19.55 0.45 5.60
C ILE A 195 -20.66 1.30 4.96
N SER A 196 -20.38 2.58 4.76
CA SER A 196 -21.35 3.58 4.33
C SER A 196 -20.92 4.27 3.03
N ASN A 197 -21.90 4.69 2.22
CA ASN A 197 -21.62 5.54 1.07
C ASN A 197 -20.84 6.79 1.48
N GLY A 198 -19.85 7.16 0.70
CA GLY A 198 -18.93 8.27 0.98
C GLY A 198 -17.66 7.86 1.72
N MET A 199 -17.53 6.62 2.19
CA MET A 199 -16.24 6.13 2.69
C MET A 199 -15.25 5.99 1.55
N VAL A 200 -14.01 6.45 1.79
CA VAL A 200 -12.84 6.19 0.95
C VAL A 200 -11.79 5.55 1.85
N LEU A 201 -11.30 4.38 1.44
CA LEU A 201 -10.48 3.50 2.27
C LEU A 201 -9.24 3.04 1.50
N ALA A 202 -8.10 3.01 2.17
CA ALA A 202 -6.92 2.24 1.80
C ALA A 202 -7.09 0.81 2.34
N ILE A 203 -7.00 -0.18 1.48
CA ILE A 203 -6.95 -1.60 1.86
C ILE A 203 -5.57 -2.09 1.47
N GLU A 204 -4.78 -2.53 2.45
CA GLU A 204 -3.34 -2.72 2.32
C GLU A 204 -2.85 -3.96 3.09
N PRO A 205 -3.06 -5.18 2.59
CA PRO A 205 -2.52 -6.36 3.21
C PRO A 205 -0.98 -6.38 3.18
N MET A 206 -0.38 -6.58 4.35
CA MET A 206 1.03 -6.87 4.57
C MET A 206 1.16 -8.34 4.98
N ILE A 207 1.71 -9.16 4.10
CA ILE A 207 1.73 -10.63 4.23
C ILE A 207 3.17 -11.11 4.23
N ASN A 208 3.52 -11.89 5.24
CA ASN A 208 4.87 -12.41 5.47
C ASN A 208 4.96 -13.88 5.09
N LEU A 209 6.07 -14.26 4.47
CA LEU A 209 6.38 -15.65 4.17
C LEU A 209 6.48 -16.53 5.43
N GLY A 210 6.85 -15.92 6.53
CA GLY A 210 6.98 -16.55 7.85
C GLY A 210 5.91 -16.13 8.83
N THR A 211 6.34 -15.64 10.01
CA THR A 211 5.43 -15.17 11.06
C THR A 211 4.92 -13.77 10.79
N GLY A 212 3.82 -13.38 11.48
CA GLY A 212 3.32 -11.99 11.43
C GLY A 212 4.10 -11.02 12.31
N ASN A 213 5.05 -11.51 13.14
CA ASN A 213 5.78 -10.68 14.08
C ASN A 213 6.76 -9.75 13.38
N ILE A 214 6.88 -8.53 13.88
CA ILE A 214 7.69 -7.46 13.30
C ILE A 214 8.62 -6.81 14.31
N LEU A 215 9.62 -6.10 13.81
CA LEU A 215 10.52 -5.24 14.58
C LEU A 215 10.61 -3.87 13.91
N VAL A 216 10.83 -2.83 14.70
CA VAL A 216 11.09 -1.47 14.22
C VAL A 216 12.61 -1.26 14.19
N CYS A 217 13.16 -0.79 13.07
CA CYS A 217 14.58 -0.50 12.94
C CYS A 217 14.98 0.78 13.70
N ASP A 218 16.29 0.99 13.88
CA ASP A 218 16.88 2.14 14.61
C ASP A 218 16.63 3.50 13.94
N ASP A 219 16.16 3.50 12.69
CA ASP A 219 15.74 4.71 11.97
C ASP A 219 14.37 5.25 12.42
N ASP A 220 13.67 4.54 13.30
CA ASP A 220 12.32 4.82 13.83
C ASP A 220 11.18 4.64 12.80
N TRP A 221 11.50 4.20 11.56
CA TRP A 221 10.52 4.08 10.47
C TRP A 221 10.42 2.68 9.88
N THR A 222 11.53 2.13 9.41
CA THR A 222 11.55 0.85 8.69
C THR A 222 11.07 -0.28 9.59
N ILE A 223 10.08 -1.01 9.10
CA ILE A 223 9.51 -2.18 9.78
C ILE A 223 10.02 -3.43 9.07
N ILE A 224 10.57 -4.37 9.84
CA ILE A 224 11.07 -5.64 9.32
C ILE A 224 10.35 -6.83 9.95
N THR A 225 10.35 -7.96 9.27
CA THR A 225 9.89 -9.24 9.84
C THR A 225 10.87 -9.71 10.91
N SER A 226 10.38 -10.24 12.03
CA SER A 226 11.24 -10.69 13.14
C SER A 226 12.02 -11.97 12.83
N ASP A 227 11.63 -12.71 11.79
CA ASP A 227 12.24 -13.95 11.34
C ASP A 227 13.05 -13.79 10.03
N GLU A 228 13.29 -12.54 9.60
CA GLU A 228 14.08 -12.17 8.42
C GLU A 228 13.54 -12.77 7.11
N LYS A 229 12.29 -13.22 7.09
CA LYS A 229 11.64 -13.74 5.89
C LYS A 229 10.97 -12.63 5.09
N VAL A 230 10.82 -12.89 3.78
CA VAL A 230 10.26 -11.91 2.83
C VAL A 230 8.84 -11.54 3.20
N SER A 231 8.52 -10.25 3.07
CA SER A 231 7.20 -9.66 3.16
C SER A 231 6.77 -9.08 1.82
N ALA A 232 5.48 -9.06 1.54
CA ALA A 232 4.88 -8.39 0.40
C ALA A 232 3.77 -7.44 0.86
N HIS A 233 3.67 -6.30 0.18
CA HIS A 233 2.68 -5.25 0.46
C HIS A 233 1.99 -4.83 -0.84
N TRP A 234 0.66 -4.89 -0.85
CA TRP A 234 -0.18 -4.42 -1.94
C TRP A 234 -1.29 -3.54 -1.39
N GLU A 235 -1.64 -2.48 -2.11
CA GLU A 235 -2.65 -1.53 -1.66
C GLU A 235 -3.43 -0.93 -2.80
N HIS A 236 -4.73 -0.73 -2.54
CA HIS A 236 -5.59 0.12 -3.35
C HIS A 236 -6.39 1.09 -2.49
N THR A 237 -6.53 2.33 -2.99
CA THR A 237 -7.56 3.25 -2.54
C THR A 237 -8.89 2.89 -3.21
N ILE A 238 -9.94 2.65 -2.41
CA ILE A 238 -11.29 2.37 -2.88
C ILE A 238 -12.30 3.42 -2.38
N ALA A 239 -13.41 3.57 -3.08
CA ALA A 239 -14.55 4.36 -2.62
C ALA A 239 -15.81 3.50 -2.54
N ILE A 240 -16.64 3.75 -1.52
CA ILE A 240 -18.00 3.22 -1.42
C ILE A 240 -18.95 4.31 -1.85
N PHE A 241 -19.57 4.16 -3.02
CA PHE A 241 -20.46 5.18 -3.56
C PHE A 241 -21.63 4.57 -4.36
N ASN A 242 -22.82 5.16 -4.21
CA ASN A 242 -24.05 4.65 -4.84
C ASN A 242 -24.31 3.14 -4.61
N GLY A 243 -23.98 2.66 -3.40
CA GLY A 243 -24.16 1.25 -3.03
C GLY A 243 -23.12 0.29 -3.62
N LYS A 244 -22.11 0.81 -4.34
CA LYS A 244 -21.05 0.02 -5.00
C LYS A 244 -19.69 0.35 -4.42
N THR A 245 -18.79 -0.61 -4.51
CA THR A 245 -17.35 -0.44 -4.24
C THR A 245 -16.64 -0.21 -5.56
N GLU A 246 -15.87 0.85 -5.63
CA GLU A 246 -15.06 1.25 -6.79
C GLU A 246 -13.61 1.35 -6.37
N ILE A 247 -12.70 0.74 -7.14
CA ILE A 247 -11.25 0.94 -6.99
C ILE A 247 -10.90 2.26 -7.68
N LEU A 248 -10.32 3.22 -6.94
CA LEU A 248 -9.98 4.54 -7.47
C LEU A 248 -8.57 4.58 -8.07
N THR A 249 -7.62 3.83 -7.51
CA THR A 249 -6.28 3.60 -8.07
C THR A 249 -6.36 2.55 -9.17
N GLU A 250 -5.53 2.66 -10.21
CA GLU A 250 -5.57 1.70 -11.32
C GLU A 250 -4.79 0.41 -10.98
N PRO A 251 -5.27 -0.76 -11.44
CA PRO A 251 -4.53 -2.02 -11.33
C PRO A 251 -3.17 -1.95 -12.04
N LEU A 252 -2.14 -2.59 -11.46
CA LEU A 252 -0.76 -2.61 -11.97
C LEU A 252 -0.23 -4.03 -12.22
N GLU A 253 -1.08 -5.05 -12.08
CA GLU A 253 -0.74 -6.47 -12.19
C GLU A 253 -0.16 -6.83 -13.57
N ASP A 254 -0.61 -6.16 -14.62
CA ASP A 254 -0.12 -6.30 -15.98
C ASP A 254 1.35 -5.90 -16.14
N LEU A 255 1.86 -5.08 -15.23
CA LEU A 255 3.27 -4.68 -15.19
C LEU A 255 4.12 -5.57 -14.27
N VAL A 256 3.50 -6.15 -13.23
CA VAL A 256 4.18 -6.95 -12.20
C VAL A 256 4.20 -8.43 -12.57
N PHE A 257 3.06 -9.01 -12.88
CA PHE A 257 2.92 -10.45 -13.18
C PHE A 257 3.00 -10.68 -14.70
N LYS A 258 4.16 -10.30 -15.29
CA LYS A 258 4.42 -10.61 -16.71
C LYS A 258 4.64 -12.10 -16.86
N ASN A 259 3.83 -12.74 -17.69
CA ASN A 259 4.00 -14.14 -18.13
C ASN A 259 5.27 -14.32 -18.96
#